data_15e24d105bd920adf8bc2cf8c1053a21
#
_entry.id   15e24d105bd920adf8bc2cf8c1053a21
#
_cell.length_a   1.000
_cell.length_b   1.000
_cell.length_c   1.000
_cell.angle_alpha   90.00
_cell.angle_beta   90.00
_cell.angle_gamma   90.00
#
_symmetry.space_group_name_H-M   'P 1'
#
loop_
_entity.id
_entity.type
_entity.pdbx_description
1 polymer ?
#
loop_
_entity_poly.entity_id
_entity_poly.type
_entity_poly.pdbx_seq_one_letter_code
_entity_poly.pdbx_strand_id
1 'polypeptide(L)'
;LPILAKAQIEEVWAGMIDAPPDFVPVMDEIPNYRNLFLAAGFSGHGFGIGPGAGKIMATLVQGKQAKFDLNRFRFSRFSDGSPITPGPAL
;
A
#
# COMPACT_ATOMS: atom_id res chain seq x y z
N LEU A 1 28.53 1.88 -6.65
CA LEU A 1 29.28 1.09 -7.63
C LEU A 1 30.35 1.97 -8.29
N PRO A 2 31.64 1.61 -8.22
CA PRO A 2 32.71 2.42 -8.82
C PRO A 2 32.53 2.65 -10.32
N ILE A 3 31.94 1.70 -11.03
CA ILE A 3 31.69 1.83 -12.47
C ILE A 3 30.74 2.99 -12.80
N LEU A 4 29.93 3.41 -11.85
CA LEU A 4 28.96 4.49 -12.05
C LEU A 4 29.54 5.87 -11.70
N ALA A 5 30.79 5.96 -11.24
CA ALA A 5 31.39 7.22 -10.80
C ALA A 5 31.46 8.28 -11.91
N LYS A 6 31.55 7.85 -13.16
CA LYS A 6 31.60 8.73 -14.34
C LYS A 6 30.27 8.86 -15.06
N ALA A 7 29.20 8.26 -14.53
CA ALA A 7 27.88 8.36 -15.12
C ALA A 7 27.35 9.78 -15.01
N GLN A 8 26.63 10.22 -16.02
CA GLN A 8 25.96 11.51 -16.03
C GLN A 8 24.47 11.32 -15.84
N ILE A 9 23.85 12.27 -15.12
CA ILE A 9 22.41 12.28 -14.96
C ILE A 9 21.78 12.74 -16.28
N GLU A 10 21.00 11.86 -16.88
CA GLU A 10 20.31 12.17 -18.13
C GLU A 10 19.01 12.93 -17.88
N GLU A 11 18.26 12.49 -16.84
CA GLU A 11 16.97 13.07 -16.51
C GLU A 11 16.72 13.00 -15.02
N VAL A 12 16.08 14.03 -14.46
CA VAL A 12 15.64 14.07 -13.08
C VAL A 12 14.18 14.52 -13.06
N TRP A 13 13.36 13.80 -12.31
CA TRP A 13 11.95 14.14 -12.17
C TRP A 13 11.46 13.81 -10.76
N ALA A 14 10.31 14.37 -10.40
CA ALA A 14 9.67 14.12 -9.13
C ALA A 14 8.19 13.88 -9.32
N GLY A 15 7.59 13.11 -8.45
CA GLY A 15 6.16 12.81 -8.47
C GLY A 15 5.57 12.79 -7.08
N MET A 16 4.26 12.85 -7.02
CA MET A 16 3.51 12.75 -5.76
C MET A 16 3.47 11.30 -5.30
N ILE A 17 3.64 11.09 -3.99
CA ILE A 17 3.48 9.77 -3.37
C ILE A 17 2.22 9.78 -2.53
N ASP A 18 1.37 8.76 -2.72
CA ASP A 18 0.18 8.58 -1.92
C ASP A 18 0.54 7.87 -0.62
N ALA A 19 0.43 8.58 0.49
CA ALA A 19 0.83 8.07 1.80
C ALA A 19 -0.29 8.30 2.82
N PRO A 20 -0.89 7.20 3.35
CA PRO A 20 -1.82 7.33 4.47
C PRO A 20 -1.12 7.86 5.72
N PRO A 21 -1.87 8.40 6.70
CA PRO A 21 -1.24 8.94 7.93
C PRO A 21 -0.39 7.95 8.69
N ASP A 22 -0.75 6.66 8.69
CA ASP A 22 -0.01 5.60 9.38
C ASP A 22 1.01 4.90 8.49
N PHE A 23 1.16 5.31 7.22
CA PHE A 23 2.02 4.68 6.23
C PHE A 23 1.72 3.19 6.00
N VAL A 24 0.52 2.74 6.37
CA VAL A 24 0.06 1.38 6.14
C VAL A 24 -0.88 1.37 4.95
N PRO A 25 -0.65 0.55 3.92
CA PRO A 25 -1.53 0.53 2.75
C PRO A 25 -2.93 0.07 3.10
N VAL A 26 -3.89 0.49 2.27
CA VAL A 26 -5.26 -0.04 2.32
C VAL A 26 -5.35 -1.19 1.33
N MET A 27 -5.77 -2.35 1.80
CA MET A 27 -6.05 -3.52 0.97
C MET A 27 -7.32 -4.16 1.50
N ASP A 28 -8.44 -3.83 0.86
CA ASP A 28 -9.73 -4.20 1.43
C ASP A 28 -10.84 -4.18 0.37
N GLU A 29 -11.90 -4.94 0.64
CA GLU A 29 -13.17 -4.70 -0.01
C GLU A 29 -13.83 -3.51 0.66
N ILE A 30 -14.35 -2.56 -0.13
CA ILE A 30 -14.92 -1.33 0.42
C ILE A 30 -16.27 -1.67 1.09
N PRO A 31 -16.46 -1.29 2.36
CA PRO A 31 -17.73 -1.50 3.05
C PRO A 31 -18.91 -0.88 2.29
N ASN A 32 -20.04 -1.58 2.25
CA ASN A 32 -21.27 -1.15 1.59
C ASN A 32 -21.22 -1.15 0.06
N TYR A 33 -20.13 -1.59 -0.55
CA TYR A 33 -20.00 -1.69 -2.01
C TYR A 33 -19.51 -3.08 -2.37
N ARG A 34 -20.45 -3.95 -2.77
CA ARG A 34 -20.10 -5.32 -3.15
C ARG A 34 -19.16 -5.31 -4.36
N ASN A 35 -18.14 -6.16 -4.31
CA ASN A 35 -17.19 -6.36 -5.39
C ASN A 35 -16.36 -5.11 -5.75
N LEU A 36 -16.32 -4.13 -4.85
CA LEU A 36 -15.42 -2.99 -5.00
C LEU A 36 -14.23 -3.18 -4.06
N PHE A 37 -13.05 -3.30 -4.62
CA PHE A 37 -11.81 -3.56 -3.87
C PHE A 37 -10.85 -2.39 -4.05
N LEU A 38 -10.10 -2.09 -3.00
CA LEU A 38 -9.13 -1.00 -3.01
C LEU A 38 -7.76 -1.53 -2.57
N ALA A 39 -6.74 -1.18 -3.33
CA ALA A 39 -5.34 -1.36 -2.96
C ALA A 39 -4.63 -0.04 -3.23
N ALA A 40 -4.30 0.69 -2.18
CA ALA A 40 -3.77 2.04 -2.32
C ALA A 40 -2.92 2.44 -1.11
N GLY A 41 -2.21 3.55 -1.24
CA GLY A 41 -1.47 4.14 -0.14
C GLY A 41 -0.18 3.39 0.19
N PHE A 42 0.56 2.95 -0.81
CA PHE A 42 1.77 2.15 -0.61
C PHE A 42 2.98 2.98 -0.16
N SER A 43 2.84 4.29 -0.08
CA SER A 43 3.83 5.20 0.55
C SER A 43 5.23 5.09 -0.04
N GLY A 44 5.34 4.82 -1.35
CA GLY A 44 6.63 4.67 -2.01
C GLY A 44 7.24 3.28 -1.90
N HIS A 45 6.60 2.33 -1.23
CA HIS A 45 7.13 0.99 -1.01
C HIS A 45 6.60 -0.06 -2.00
N GLY A 46 5.87 0.39 -3.04
CA GLY A 46 5.16 -0.52 -3.95
C GLY A 46 6.07 -1.53 -4.67
N PHE A 47 7.28 -1.12 -5.05
CA PHE A 47 8.21 -2.05 -5.72
C PHE A 47 8.57 -3.23 -4.83
N GLY A 48 8.79 -2.99 -3.53
CA GLY A 48 9.17 -4.05 -2.61
C GLY A 48 8.01 -4.95 -2.21
N ILE A 49 6.85 -4.37 -1.95
CA ILE A 49 5.71 -5.11 -1.40
C ILE A 49 4.64 -5.46 -2.43
N GLY A 50 4.75 -4.96 -3.66
CA GLY A 50 3.75 -5.16 -4.71
C GLY A 50 3.37 -6.62 -4.95
N PRO A 51 4.31 -7.54 -5.13
CA PRO A 51 3.96 -8.94 -5.35
C PRO A 51 3.17 -9.56 -4.21
N GLY A 52 3.54 -9.28 -2.96
CA GLY A 52 2.79 -9.75 -1.79
C GLY A 52 1.41 -9.14 -1.70
N ALA A 53 1.31 -7.83 -1.94
CA ALA A 53 0.03 -7.12 -1.95
C ALA A 53 -0.88 -7.66 -3.05
N GLY A 54 -0.33 -7.92 -4.24
CA GLY A 54 -1.09 -8.50 -5.35
C GLY A 54 -1.66 -9.87 -5.00
N LYS A 55 -0.88 -10.70 -4.32
CA LYS A 55 -1.35 -12.01 -3.87
C LYS A 55 -2.50 -11.89 -2.87
N ILE A 56 -2.41 -10.95 -1.93
CA ILE A 56 -3.48 -10.67 -0.96
C ILE A 56 -4.74 -10.21 -1.69
N MET A 57 -4.61 -9.26 -2.61
CA MET A 57 -5.76 -8.74 -3.36
C MET A 57 -6.41 -9.82 -4.21
N ALA A 58 -5.63 -10.68 -4.87
CA ALA A 58 -6.16 -11.80 -5.63
C ALA A 58 -6.99 -12.74 -4.74
N THR A 59 -6.54 -13.00 -3.52
CA THR A 59 -7.27 -13.80 -2.55
C THR A 59 -8.59 -13.14 -2.17
N LEU A 60 -8.59 -11.84 -1.91
CA LEU A 60 -9.81 -11.10 -1.55
C LEU A 60 -10.82 -11.10 -2.71
N VAL A 61 -10.35 -10.83 -3.92
CA VAL A 61 -11.23 -10.78 -5.10
C VAL A 61 -11.88 -12.12 -5.38
N GLN A 62 -11.19 -13.22 -5.09
CA GLN A 62 -11.72 -14.57 -5.24
C GLN A 62 -12.70 -14.96 -4.11
N GLY A 63 -12.91 -14.09 -3.13
CA GLY A 63 -13.76 -14.40 -1.99
C GLY A 63 -13.16 -15.41 -1.02
N LYS A 64 -11.87 -15.67 -1.11
CA LYS A 64 -11.17 -16.59 -0.23
C LYS A 64 -10.63 -15.87 1.01
N GLN A 65 -10.45 -16.61 2.09
CA GLN A 65 -9.86 -16.07 3.30
C GLN A 65 -8.33 -16.00 3.15
N ALA A 66 -7.76 -14.85 3.47
CA ALA A 66 -6.31 -14.69 3.46
C ALA A 66 -5.67 -15.46 4.62
N LYS A 67 -4.42 -15.90 4.43
CA LYS A 67 -3.65 -16.58 5.48
C LYS A 67 -3.21 -15.64 6.58
N PHE A 68 -3.22 -14.33 6.33
CA PHE A 68 -2.74 -13.32 7.25
C PHE A 68 -3.92 -12.53 7.81
N ASP A 69 -3.73 -11.97 9.01
CA ASP A 69 -4.67 -11.00 9.56
C ASP A 69 -4.55 -9.69 8.78
N LEU A 70 -5.59 -9.34 8.05
CA LEU A 70 -5.63 -8.14 7.22
C LEU A 70 -6.24 -6.94 7.95
N ASN A 71 -6.49 -7.04 9.24
CA ASN A 71 -7.17 -6.00 10.01
C ASN A 71 -6.48 -4.65 9.92
N ARG A 72 -5.14 -4.61 9.88
CA ARG A 72 -4.38 -3.37 9.77
C ARG A 72 -4.55 -2.67 8.43
N PHE A 73 -4.93 -3.41 7.39
CA PHE A 73 -5.06 -2.89 6.03
C PHE A 73 -6.49 -2.48 5.69
N ARG A 74 -7.43 -2.60 6.65
CA ARG A 74 -8.84 -2.31 6.38
C ARG A 74 -9.06 -0.82 6.14
N PHE A 75 -9.93 -0.52 5.19
CA PHE A 75 -10.30 0.86 4.89
C PHE A 75 -11.03 1.52 6.07
N SER A 76 -11.88 0.77 6.76
CA SER A 76 -12.72 1.30 7.85
C SER A 76 -11.92 1.79 9.05
N ARG A 77 -10.62 1.52 9.14
CA ARG A 77 -9.81 1.99 10.26
C ARG A 77 -9.78 3.52 10.39
N PHE A 78 -10.04 4.22 9.30
CA PHE A 78 -10.08 5.68 9.29
C PHE A 78 -11.43 6.24 9.78
N SER A 79 -12.45 5.41 9.96
CA SER A 79 -13.80 5.84 10.28
C SER A 79 -14.47 5.05 11.41
N ASP A 80 -13.83 3.99 11.92
CA ASP A 80 -14.42 3.12 12.94
C ASP A 80 -14.01 3.49 14.37
N GLY A 81 -13.31 4.61 14.55
CA GLY A 81 -12.84 5.05 15.87
C GLY A 81 -11.52 4.43 16.32
N SER A 82 -10.89 3.62 15.48
CA SER A 82 -9.58 3.05 15.80
C SER A 82 -8.52 4.14 15.89
N PRO A 83 -7.58 4.06 16.84
CA PRO A 83 -6.47 5.01 16.90
C PRO A 83 -5.55 4.84 15.70
N ILE A 84 -5.20 5.96 15.08
CA ILE A 84 -4.24 5.99 13.98
C ILE A 84 -2.92 6.51 14.51
N THR A 85 -1.89 5.66 14.49
CA THR A 85 -0.56 6.06 14.91
C THR A 85 0.20 6.59 13.70
N PRO A 86 0.68 7.85 13.71
CA PRO A 86 1.45 8.37 12.59
C PRO A 86 2.66 7.48 12.29
N GLY A 87 2.86 7.19 11.00
CA GLY A 87 3.99 6.40 10.57
C GLY A 87 5.28 7.21 10.50
N PRO A 88 6.42 6.52 10.36
CA PRO A 88 7.70 7.20 10.20
C PRO A 88 7.77 7.90 8.84
N ALA A 89 8.56 8.98 8.78
CA ALA A 89 8.84 9.63 7.50
C ALA A 89 9.61 8.67 6.56
N LEU A 90 9.42 8.86 5.27
CA LEU A 90 10.13 8.08 4.26
C LEU A 90 11.62 8.40 4.20
#